data_238ed4067b31f63d7d214a948e3d5368
#
_entry.id   238ed4067b31f63d7d214a948e3d5368
#
_cell.length_a   1.000
_cell.length_b   1.000
_cell.length_c   1.000
_cell.angle_alpha   90.00
_cell.angle_beta   90.00
_cell.angle_gamma   90.00
#
_symmetry.space_group_name_H-M   'P 1'
#
loop_
_entity.id
_entity.type
_entity.pdbx_description
1 polymer ?
#
loop_
_entity_poly.entity_id
_entity_poly.type
_entity_poly.pdbx_seq_one_letter_code
_entity_poly.pdbx_strand_id
1 'polypeptide(L)'
;MSGILPFYRLKLVDSTQLEIKRMLRQQGELKSFTAVLAAHQSQGRGRGVSKWHDSPKSSMLLSIYVKWPKPLKESFEVNQRVCVVLKPLLPQEVLFKWPNDLMIGVKKLGGMLIENHWSGGGIKSSIIGIGINLDRSEDFLSRAAFLNEWDSEKNTPQRFAECIQRQFSAELTRDFHLKELESAYRDVLWGLEAPQRYIVNEREEDATVESVAKNGRLTLRLASGELQAFDIDEIKWVDPN
;
A
#
# COMPACT_ATOMS: atom_id res chain seq x y z
N MET A 1 25.22 13.76 2.17
CA MET A 1 24.55 15.07 1.94
C MET A 1 23.05 14.84 1.90
N SER A 2 22.35 15.12 2.99
CA SER A 2 20.88 15.04 3.04
C SER A 2 20.29 16.28 2.38
N GLY A 3 20.22 16.27 1.07
CA GLY A 3 19.52 17.32 0.34
C GLY A 3 18.02 17.26 0.65
N ILE A 4 17.36 18.44 0.71
CA ILE A 4 15.91 18.57 0.89
C ILE A 4 15.18 17.66 -0.09
N LEU A 5 14.28 16.82 0.43
CA LEU A 5 13.40 15.96 -0.37
C LEU A 5 12.26 16.83 -0.93
N PRO A 6 11.98 16.79 -2.24
CA PRO A 6 10.89 17.57 -2.80
C PRO A 6 9.53 17.08 -2.24
N PHE A 7 8.73 18.01 -1.72
CA PHE A 7 7.42 17.75 -1.14
C PHE A 7 6.42 18.81 -1.61
N TYR A 8 5.43 18.38 -2.38
CA TYR A 8 4.40 19.24 -2.96
C TYR A 8 3.07 19.04 -2.25
N ARG A 9 2.41 20.13 -1.90
CA ARG A 9 1.09 20.12 -1.25
C ARG A 9 0.06 20.77 -2.16
N LEU A 10 -1.00 20.05 -2.42
CA LEU A 10 -2.09 20.49 -3.29
C LEU A 10 -3.40 20.52 -2.50
N LYS A 11 -4.21 21.55 -2.72
CA LYS A 11 -5.56 21.59 -2.11
C LYS A 11 -6.50 20.62 -2.78
N LEU A 12 -6.46 20.54 -4.11
CA LEU A 12 -7.29 19.69 -4.95
C LEU A 12 -6.47 19.19 -6.12
N VAL A 13 -6.63 17.93 -6.45
CA VAL A 13 -6.06 17.30 -7.65
C VAL A 13 -7.00 16.17 -8.11
N ASP A 14 -6.93 15.74 -9.37
CA ASP A 14 -7.65 14.55 -9.81
C ASP A 14 -7.12 13.29 -9.09
N SER A 15 -5.80 13.09 -9.09
CA SER A 15 -5.11 12.04 -8.36
C SER A 15 -3.64 12.42 -8.12
N THR A 16 -3.13 12.18 -6.91
CA THR A 16 -1.70 12.38 -6.58
C THR A 16 -0.78 11.54 -7.46
N GLN A 17 -1.21 10.33 -7.86
CA GLN A 17 -0.51 9.47 -8.82
C GLN A 17 -0.40 10.13 -10.20
N LEU A 18 -1.51 10.66 -10.71
CA LEU A 18 -1.54 11.34 -12.01
C LEU A 18 -0.71 12.62 -11.99
N GLU A 19 -0.67 13.31 -10.85
CA GLU A 19 0.16 14.51 -10.70
C GLU A 19 1.65 14.19 -10.84
N ILE A 20 2.16 13.17 -10.17
CA ILE A 20 3.54 12.72 -10.36
C ILE A 20 3.81 12.36 -11.82
N LYS A 21 2.87 11.69 -12.50
CA LYS A 21 3.00 11.40 -13.94
C LYS A 21 3.06 12.67 -14.81
N ARG A 22 2.26 13.71 -14.45
CA ARG A 22 2.33 15.01 -15.15
C ARG A 22 3.69 15.67 -14.95
N MET A 23 4.18 15.69 -13.70
CA MET A 23 5.51 16.23 -13.38
C MET A 23 6.62 15.51 -14.16
N LEU A 24 6.59 14.17 -14.22
CA LEU A 24 7.55 13.38 -15.01
C LEU A 24 7.50 13.71 -16.50
N ARG A 25 6.31 13.89 -17.08
CA ARG A 25 6.17 14.29 -18.50
C ARG A 25 6.70 15.68 -18.78
N GLN A 26 6.53 16.62 -17.84
CA GLN A 26 6.96 18.01 -18.01
C GLN A 26 8.45 18.20 -17.78
N GLN A 27 9.04 17.50 -16.81
CA GLN A 27 10.42 17.69 -16.37
C GLN A 27 11.38 16.61 -16.92
N GLY A 28 10.85 15.53 -17.51
CA GLY A 28 11.63 14.38 -17.99
C GLY A 28 12.09 13.45 -16.85
N GLU A 29 12.53 14.00 -15.74
CA GLU A 29 13.01 13.26 -14.58
C GLU A 29 12.62 13.98 -13.27
N LEU A 30 12.35 13.19 -12.22
CA LEU A 30 12.16 13.69 -10.86
C LEU A 30 13.24 13.14 -9.93
N LYS A 31 13.57 13.92 -8.91
CA LYS A 31 14.41 13.43 -7.81
C LYS A 31 13.69 12.26 -7.11
N SER A 32 14.43 11.19 -6.80
CA SER A 32 13.86 10.08 -6.02
C SER A 32 13.27 10.57 -4.71
N PHE A 33 12.19 9.97 -4.27
CA PHE A 33 11.38 10.35 -3.11
C PHE A 33 10.68 11.71 -3.24
N THR A 34 10.50 12.24 -4.46
CA THR A 34 9.56 13.35 -4.68
C THR A 34 8.17 12.92 -4.26
N ALA A 35 7.55 13.69 -3.36
CA ALA A 35 6.25 13.40 -2.78
C ALA A 35 5.20 14.45 -3.18
N VAL A 36 3.98 13.99 -3.43
CA VAL A 36 2.78 14.80 -3.65
C VAL A 36 1.72 14.40 -2.64
N LEU A 37 1.33 15.34 -1.78
CA LEU A 37 0.22 15.23 -0.83
C LEU A 37 -0.95 16.09 -1.30
N ALA A 38 -2.15 15.56 -1.32
CA ALA A 38 -3.37 16.31 -1.62
C ALA A 38 -4.29 16.37 -0.41
N ALA A 39 -5.02 17.47 -0.26
CA ALA A 39 -6.09 17.57 0.73
C ALA A 39 -7.39 16.90 0.24
N HIS A 40 -7.58 16.83 -1.09
CA HIS A 40 -8.71 16.16 -1.73
C HIS A 40 -8.35 15.67 -3.13
N GLN A 41 -8.91 14.51 -3.53
CA GLN A 41 -8.82 13.95 -4.88
C GLN A 41 -10.21 13.85 -5.52
N SER A 42 -10.41 14.52 -6.66
CA SER A 42 -11.68 14.44 -7.39
C SER A 42 -11.88 13.12 -8.16
N GLN A 43 -10.78 12.40 -8.42
CA GLN A 43 -10.77 11.10 -9.11
C GLN A 43 -9.76 10.16 -8.44
N GLY A 44 -9.91 9.98 -7.11
CA GLY A 44 -9.07 9.08 -6.34
C GLY A 44 -9.07 7.67 -6.96
N ARG A 45 -7.89 7.08 -7.12
CA ARG A 45 -7.70 5.78 -7.78
C ARG A 45 -7.34 4.71 -6.78
N GLY A 46 -8.03 3.60 -6.85
CA GLY A 46 -7.64 2.33 -6.26
C GLY A 46 -7.07 1.40 -7.34
N ARG A 47 -6.96 0.11 -7.02
CA ARG A 47 -6.49 -0.91 -7.96
C ARG A 47 -7.58 -1.25 -9.01
N GLY A 48 -7.15 -1.49 -10.25
CA GLY A 48 -8.04 -1.80 -11.37
C GLY A 48 -9.03 -0.68 -11.62
N VAL A 49 -10.31 -0.99 -11.58
CA VAL A 49 -11.42 -0.03 -11.77
C VAL A 49 -11.91 0.61 -10.45
N SER A 50 -11.34 0.20 -9.31
CA SER A 50 -11.77 0.70 -8.01
C SER A 50 -11.40 2.17 -7.84
N LYS A 51 -12.27 2.90 -7.14
CA LYS A 51 -12.02 4.30 -6.75
C LYS A 51 -11.60 4.36 -5.28
N TRP A 52 -10.71 5.29 -4.97
CA TRP A 52 -10.42 5.68 -3.61
C TRP A 52 -11.36 6.83 -3.23
N HIS A 53 -12.15 6.61 -2.19
CA HIS A 53 -13.00 7.65 -1.61
C HIS A 53 -12.25 8.28 -0.44
N ASP A 54 -12.11 9.58 -0.46
CA ASP A 54 -11.50 10.35 0.61
C ASP A 54 -12.49 11.32 1.23
N SER A 55 -12.26 11.64 2.50
CA SER A 55 -12.93 12.75 3.16
C SER A 55 -11.91 13.85 3.43
N PRO A 56 -12.16 15.08 2.97
CA PRO A 56 -11.23 16.18 3.14
C PRO A 56 -10.80 16.36 4.60
N LYS A 57 -9.49 16.48 4.84
CA LYS A 57 -8.84 16.60 6.17
C LYS A 57 -8.84 15.33 7.03
N SER A 58 -9.68 14.33 6.73
CA SER A 58 -9.77 13.08 7.49
C SER A 58 -8.98 11.94 6.86
N SER A 59 -8.40 12.16 5.67
CA SER A 59 -7.57 11.18 4.96
C SER A 59 -6.21 11.76 4.60
N MET A 60 -5.18 10.92 4.62
CA MET A 60 -3.89 11.21 4.03
C MET A 60 -3.85 10.62 2.62
N LEU A 61 -3.60 11.46 1.62
CA LEU A 61 -3.58 11.11 0.20
C LEU A 61 -2.20 11.44 -0.37
N LEU A 62 -1.32 10.47 -0.35
CA LEU A 62 0.11 10.62 -0.66
C LEU A 62 0.49 9.79 -1.87
N SER A 63 1.30 10.36 -2.76
CA SER A 63 2.08 9.58 -3.75
C SER A 63 3.54 9.96 -3.68
N ILE A 64 4.43 8.96 -3.77
CA ILE A 64 5.88 9.14 -3.74
C ILE A 64 6.49 8.49 -4.99
N TYR A 65 7.31 9.24 -5.71
CA TYR A 65 8.13 8.73 -6.81
C TYR A 65 9.43 8.15 -6.27
N VAL A 66 9.74 6.92 -6.63
CA VAL A 66 10.95 6.21 -6.22
C VAL A 66 11.72 5.76 -7.45
N LYS A 67 13.02 6.10 -7.53
CA LYS A 67 13.96 5.58 -8.51
C LYS A 67 14.79 4.49 -7.84
N TRP A 68 14.80 3.30 -8.41
CA TRP A 68 15.53 2.16 -7.86
C TRP A 68 17.00 2.22 -8.25
N PRO A 69 17.95 2.16 -7.29
CA PRO A 69 19.39 2.17 -7.60
C PRO A 69 19.81 0.99 -8.48
N LYS A 70 19.20 -0.18 -8.23
CA LYS A 70 19.31 -1.39 -9.06
C LYS A 70 17.92 -1.78 -9.54
N PRO A 71 17.73 -2.17 -10.82
CA PRO A 71 16.42 -2.60 -11.30
C PRO A 71 15.92 -3.82 -10.53
N LEU A 72 14.68 -3.74 -10.03
CA LEU A 72 14.02 -4.88 -9.42
C LEU A 72 13.44 -5.80 -10.49
N LYS A 73 13.38 -7.10 -10.22
CA LYS A 73 12.93 -8.11 -11.20
C LYS A 73 11.47 -8.47 -11.05
N GLU A 74 10.94 -8.35 -9.85
CA GLU A 74 9.60 -8.78 -9.51
C GLU A 74 8.77 -7.58 -9.04
N SER A 75 7.57 -7.41 -9.60
CA SER A 75 6.69 -6.28 -9.23
C SER A 75 6.23 -6.36 -7.79
N PHE A 76 6.03 -7.56 -7.27
CA PHE A 76 5.56 -7.75 -5.91
C PHE A 76 6.65 -7.49 -4.86
N GLU A 77 7.92 -7.56 -5.22
CA GLU A 77 9.03 -7.15 -4.36
C GLU A 77 8.89 -5.68 -3.92
N VAL A 78 8.41 -4.81 -4.82
CA VAL A 78 8.14 -3.40 -4.47
C VAL A 78 7.07 -3.32 -3.39
N ASN A 79 6.00 -4.11 -3.50
CA ASN A 79 4.93 -4.17 -2.50
C ASN A 79 5.45 -4.64 -1.13
N GLN A 80 6.23 -5.73 -1.11
CA GLN A 80 6.82 -6.26 0.12
C GLN A 80 7.71 -5.22 0.82
N ARG A 81 8.59 -4.55 0.07
CA ARG A 81 9.46 -3.47 0.59
C ARG A 81 8.63 -2.33 1.20
N VAL A 82 7.58 -1.90 0.51
CA VAL A 82 6.70 -0.84 1.00
C VAL A 82 6.02 -1.24 2.29
N CYS A 83 5.46 -2.45 2.38
CA CYS A 83 4.81 -2.95 3.60
C CYS A 83 5.78 -3.00 4.78
N VAL A 84 6.96 -3.61 4.59
CA VAL A 84 7.98 -3.78 5.64
C VAL A 84 8.51 -2.43 6.13
N VAL A 85 8.77 -1.49 5.21
CA VAL A 85 9.32 -0.18 5.56
C VAL A 85 8.25 0.77 6.13
N LEU A 86 6.98 0.60 5.75
CA LEU A 86 5.88 1.39 6.29
C LEU A 86 5.44 0.92 7.69
N LYS A 87 5.55 -0.39 7.99
CA LYS A 87 5.06 -1.01 9.24
C LYS A 87 5.54 -0.32 10.52
N PRO A 88 6.82 0.10 10.67
CA PRO A 88 7.29 0.78 11.89
C PRO A 88 6.63 2.13 12.19
N LEU A 89 5.95 2.73 11.20
CA LEU A 89 5.22 3.99 11.36
C LEU A 89 3.75 3.78 11.73
N LEU A 90 3.30 2.54 11.83
CA LEU A 90 1.90 2.17 12.05
C LEU A 90 1.74 1.46 13.40
N PRO A 91 0.57 1.55 14.04
CA PRO A 91 0.23 0.73 15.21
C PRO A 91 0.49 -0.76 14.97
N GLN A 92 0.76 -1.49 16.06
CA GLN A 92 1.07 -2.93 15.99
C GLN A 92 -0.10 -3.73 15.38
N GLU A 93 -1.32 -3.30 15.59
CA GLU A 93 -2.55 -3.94 15.11
C GLU A 93 -2.74 -3.85 13.60
N VAL A 94 -2.01 -2.95 12.92
CA VAL A 94 -2.13 -2.80 11.46
C VAL A 94 -1.40 -3.93 10.77
N LEU A 95 -2.15 -4.69 9.97
CA LEU A 95 -1.63 -5.76 9.10
C LEU A 95 -1.95 -5.43 7.63
N PHE A 96 -1.16 -6.00 6.72
CA PHE A 96 -1.31 -5.78 5.29
C PHE A 96 -2.08 -6.94 4.66
N LYS A 97 -3.32 -6.68 4.24
CA LYS A 97 -4.10 -7.65 3.48
C LYS A 97 -3.68 -7.62 2.01
N TRP A 98 -3.26 -8.77 1.53
CA TRP A 98 -2.96 -8.94 0.11
C TRP A 98 -4.18 -8.56 -0.76
N PRO A 99 -3.97 -7.85 -1.88
CA PRO A 99 -2.65 -7.44 -2.38
C PRO A 99 -2.16 -6.07 -1.89
N ASN A 100 -3.03 -5.21 -1.34
CA ASN A 100 -2.71 -3.79 -1.22
C ASN A 100 -3.48 -3.02 -0.13
N ASP A 101 -4.19 -3.70 0.77
CA ASP A 101 -4.98 -3.05 1.80
C ASP A 101 -4.26 -3.05 3.16
N LEU A 102 -4.44 -2.00 3.94
CA LEU A 102 -4.06 -1.91 5.34
C LEU A 102 -5.30 -2.16 6.19
N MET A 103 -5.19 -3.09 7.13
CA MET A 103 -6.30 -3.54 7.96
C MET A 103 -6.02 -3.37 9.45
N ILE A 104 -7.07 -3.11 10.24
CA ILE A 104 -7.10 -3.31 11.70
C ILE A 104 -8.27 -4.23 11.99
N GLY A 105 -7.98 -5.46 12.44
CA GLY A 105 -8.96 -6.53 12.48
C GLY A 105 -9.53 -6.77 11.08
N VAL A 106 -10.86 -6.65 10.94
CA VAL A 106 -11.57 -6.79 9.64
C VAL A 106 -11.87 -5.43 8.98
N LYS A 107 -11.46 -4.32 9.59
CA LYS A 107 -11.75 -2.97 9.08
C LYS A 107 -10.59 -2.44 8.25
N LYS A 108 -10.92 -1.79 7.13
CA LYS A 108 -9.93 -1.18 6.25
C LYS A 108 -9.47 0.17 6.79
N LEU A 109 -8.19 0.28 7.12
CA LEU A 109 -7.51 1.52 7.50
C LEU A 109 -7.07 2.32 6.28
N GLY A 110 -6.61 1.64 5.25
CA GLY A 110 -6.00 2.29 4.12
C GLY A 110 -5.76 1.37 2.94
N GLY A 111 -5.09 1.88 1.92
CA GLY A 111 -4.69 1.10 0.77
C GLY A 111 -3.51 1.71 0.03
N MET A 112 -2.85 0.87 -0.75
CA MET A 112 -1.71 1.26 -1.56
C MET A 112 -2.00 1.02 -3.05
N LEU A 113 -1.47 1.88 -3.91
CA LEU A 113 -1.48 1.70 -5.36
C LEU A 113 -0.06 1.91 -5.88
N ILE A 114 0.57 0.84 -6.34
CA ILE A 114 1.94 0.86 -6.83
C ILE A 114 1.93 0.69 -8.35
N GLU A 115 2.49 1.67 -9.06
CA GLU A 115 2.65 1.64 -10.51
C GLU A 115 4.14 1.61 -10.84
N ASN A 116 4.59 0.52 -11.47
CA ASN A 116 5.98 0.28 -11.79
C ASN A 116 6.30 0.69 -13.23
N HIS A 117 7.44 1.36 -13.41
CA HIS A 117 8.00 1.65 -14.72
C HIS A 117 9.10 0.64 -15.05
N TRP A 118 8.86 -0.16 -16.08
CA TRP A 118 9.77 -1.18 -16.57
C TRP A 118 10.65 -0.63 -17.69
N SER A 119 11.95 -0.90 -17.63
CA SER A 119 12.90 -0.56 -18.68
C SER A 119 14.15 -1.44 -18.57
N GLY A 120 14.68 -1.92 -19.71
CA GLY A 120 15.91 -2.72 -19.74
C GLY A 120 15.83 -4.01 -18.91
N GLY A 121 14.66 -4.68 -18.90
CA GLY A 121 14.46 -5.96 -18.23
C GLY A 121 14.30 -5.87 -16.71
N GLY A 122 13.92 -4.72 -16.16
CA GLY A 122 13.59 -4.57 -14.73
C GLY A 122 12.86 -3.28 -14.43
N ILE A 123 12.36 -3.18 -13.19
CA ILE A 123 11.69 -1.99 -12.68
C ILE A 123 12.74 -0.93 -12.35
N LYS A 124 12.69 0.20 -13.04
CA LYS A 124 13.61 1.34 -12.85
C LYS A 124 13.09 2.36 -11.84
N SER A 125 11.77 2.52 -11.80
CA SER A 125 11.11 3.44 -10.88
C SER A 125 9.70 2.98 -10.57
N SER A 126 9.15 3.51 -9.48
CA SER A 126 7.77 3.24 -9.07
C SER A 126 7.12 4.54 -8.59
N ILE A 127 5.81 4.66 -8.80
CA ILE A 127 4.97 5.64 -8.14
C ILE A 127 4.15 4.89 -7.10
N ILE A 128 4.36 5.23 -5.83
CA ILE A 128 3.74 4.56 -4.69
C ILE A 128 2.68 5.50 -4.13
N GLY A 129 1.41 5.18 -4.37
CA GLY A 129 0.25 5.86 -3.78
C GLY A 129 -0.15 5.20 -2.47
N ILE A 130 -0.41 6.00 -1.46
CA ILE A 130 -0.84 5.56 -0.12
C ILE A 130 -2.00 6.43 0.30
N GLY A 131 -3.16 5.81 0.53
CA GLY A 131 -4.33 6.42 1.14
C GLY A 131 -4.56 5.84 2.53
N ILE A 132 -4.66 6.69 3.56
CA ILE A 132 -4.92 6.25 4.94
C ILE A 132 -6.02 7.11 5.53
N ASN A 133 -7.01 6.48 6.15
CA ASN A 133 -8.04 7.14 6.94
C ASN A 133 -7.42 7.56 8.28
N LEU A 134 -7.38 8.86 8.57
CA LEU A 134 -6.82 9.38 9.82
C LEU A 134 -7.90 9.56 10.88
N ASP A 135 -8.94 10.29 10.57
CA ASP A 135 -10.03 10.63 11.48
C ASP A 135 -11.39 10.21 10.92
N ARG A 136 -12.36 9.95 11.82
CA ARG A 136 -13.74 9.71 11.42
C ARG A 136 -14.33 10.93 10.70
N SER A 137 -15.12 10.67 9.69
CA SER A 137 -16.03 11.64 9.09
C SER A 137 -17.33 10.93 8.69
N GLU A 138 -18.38 11.71 8.47
CA GLU A 138 -19.69 11.18 8.06
C GLU A 138 -19.67 10.51 6.68
N ASP A 139 -18.63 10.82 5.86
CA ASP A 139 -18.47 10.27 4.52
C ASP A 139 -17.91 8.84 4.50
N PHE A 140 -17.44 8.32 5.65
CA PHE A 140 -16.82 7.00 5.68
C PHE A 140 -17.83 5.87 5.88
N LEU A 141 -17.59 4.77 5.15
CA LEU A 141 -18.33 3.54 5.29
C LEU A 141 -18.14 2.94 6.70
N SER A 142 -19.14 2.24 7.20
CA SER A 142 -19.17 1.62 8.54
C SER A 142 -18.01 0.65 8.82
N ARG A 143 -17.28 0.21 7.78
CA ARG A 143 -16.17 -0.76 7.83
C ARG A 143 -14.78 -0.13 7.73
N ALA A 144 -14.68 1.18 7.85
CA ALA A 144 -13.39 1.85 7.90
C ALA A 144 -12.80 1.80 9.32
N ALA A 145 -11.48 1.66 9.41
CA ALA A 145 -10.68 1.98 10.58
C ALA A 145 -10.01 3.34 10.39
N PHE A 146 -9.63 3.98 11.50
CA PHE A 146 -9.04 5.32 11.49
C PHE A 146 -7.78 5.33 12.35
N LEU A 147 -6.67 5.83 11.79
CA LEU A 147 -5.36 5.75 12.41
C LEU A 147 -5.32 6.44 13.79
N ASN A 148 -5.93 7.62 13.91
CA ASN A 148 -5.90 8.42 15.13
C ASN A 148 -6.75 7.85 16.28
N GLU A 149 -7.45 6.73 16.08
CA GLU A 149 -8.11 5.96 17.14
C GLU A 149 -7.14 4.97 17.81
N TRP A 150 -6.03 4.63 17.15
CA TRP A 150 -5.05 3.60 17.56
C TRP A 150 -3.68 4.17 17.87
N ASP A 151 -3.43 5.43 17.51
CA ASP A 151 -2.17 6.11 17.78
C ASP A 151 -2.34 7.08 18.95
N SER A 152 -1.43 7.03 19.92
CA SER A 152 -1.43 7.95 21.08
C SER A 152 -1.14 9.40 20.67
N GLU A 153 -0.43 9.61 19.58
CA GLU A 153 -0.16 10.92 19.00
C GLU A 153 -1.03 11.12 17.74
N LYS A 154 -1.95 12.09 17.80
CA LYS A 154 -2.77 12.42 16.61
C LYS A 154 -1.91 12.83 15.43
N ASN A 155 -2.07 12.12 14.33
CA ASN A 155 -1.42 12.41 13.07
C ASN A 155 -2.23 13.42 12.25
N THR A 156 -1.56 14.41 11.70
CA THR A 156 -2.11 15.21 10.60
C THR A 156 -1.67 14.61 9.26
N PRO A 157 -2.45 14.80 8.17
CA PRO A 157 -2.05 14.29 6.85
C PRO A 157 -0.63 14.70 6.46
N GLN A 158 -0.25 15.95 6.73
CA GLN A 158 1.08 16.45 6.41
C GLN A 158 2.18 15.78 7.25
N ARG A 159 2.03 15.79 8.58
CA ARG A 159 3.05 15.20 9.49
C ARG A 159 3.30 13.74 9.15
N PHE A 160 2.24 12.97 8.93
CA PHE A 160 2.36 11.57 8.65
C PHE A 160 2.98 11.30 7.26
N ALA A 161 2.58 12.06 6.24
CA ALA A 161 3.18 11.97 4.90
C ALA A 161 4.68 12.32 4.91
N GLU A 162 5.11 13.32 5.67
CA GLU A 162 6.52 13.67 5.84
C GLU A 162 7.31 12.58 6.57
N CYS A 163 6.70 11.92 7.57
CA CYS A 163 7.30 10.76 8.24
C CYS A 163 7.50 9.60 7.26
N ILE A 164 6.48 9.28 6.44
CA ILE A 164 6.58 8.24 5.41
C ILE A 164 7.67 8.57 4.40
N GLN A 165 7.73 9.81 3.89
CA GLN A 165 8.75 10.22 2.93
C GLN A 165 10.16 10.05 3.50
N ARG A 166 10.39 10.47 4.76
CA ARG A 166 11.69 10.30 5.43
C ARG A 166 12.04 8.82 5.60
N GLN A 167 11.12 8.01 6.10
CA GLN A 167 11.31 6.57 6.30
C GLN A 167 11.63 5.86 4.97
N PHE A 168 10.88 6.18 3.91
CA PHE A 168 11.13 5.61 2.59
C PHE A 168 12.49 6.02 2.02
N SER A 169 12.89 7.28 2.20
CA SER A 169 14.19 7.75 1.72
C SER A 169 15.37 7.11 2.46
N ALA A 170 15.17 6.70 3.71
CA ALA A 170 16.19 6.04 4.51
C ALA A 170 16.29 4.53 4.21
N GLU A 171 15.15 3.86 4.06
CA GLU A 171 15.08 2.40 4.14
C GLU A 171 14.60 1.69 2.87
N LEU A 172 13.77 2.33 2.02
CA LEU A 172 13.03 1.61 0.99
C LEU A 172 13.94 1.03 -0.12
N THR A 173 15.03 1.74 -0.44
CA THR A 173 15.94 1.36 -1.52
C THR A 173 17.23 0.70 -1.03
N ARG A 174 17.32 0.35 0.26
CA ARG A 174 18.44 -0.43 0.79
C ARG A 174 18.51 -1.82 0.13
N ASP A 175 19.66 -2.45 0.20
CA ASP A 175 19.79 -3.85 -0.21
C ASP A 175 19.07 -4.73 0.81
N PHE A 176 18.03 -5.44 0.38
CA PHE A 176 17.34 -6.46 1.16
C PHE A 176 17.83 -7.84 0.74
N HIS A 177 18.13 -8.69 1.71
CA HIS A 177 18.21 -10.12 1.45
C HIS A 177 16.79 -10.67 1.21
N LEU A 178 16.56 -11.32 0.08
CA LEU A 178 15.20 -11.73 -0.34
C LEU A 178 14.47 -12.56 0.71
N LYS A 179 15.17 -13.53 1.36
CA LYS A 179 14.57 -14.35 2.42
C LYS A 179 14.17 -13.55 3.64
N GLU A 180 14.96 -12.54 4.02
CA GLU A 180 14.66 -11.65 5.13
C GLU A 180 13.46 -10.76 4.80
N LEU A 181 13.37 -10.26 3.56
CA LEU A 181 12.24 -9.47 3.10
C LEU A 181 10.95 -10.30 3.09
N GLU A 182 11.01 -11.53 2.58
CA GLU A 182 9.87 -12.46 2.56
C GLU A 182 9.40 -12.79 3.99
N SER A 183 10.33 -13.05 4.92
CA SER A 183 9.99 -13.28 6.33
C SER A 183 9.38 -12.05 6.98
N ALA A 184 10.01 -10.88 6.85
CA ALA A 184 9.51 -9.64 7.43
C ALA A 184 8.14 -9.23 6.84
N TYR A 185 7.92 -9.49 5.55
CA TYR A 185 6.60 -9.27 4.95
C TYR A 185 5.55 -10.24 5.48
N ARG A 186 5.92 -11.52 5.67
CA ARG A 186 5.03 -12.52 6.28
C ARG A 186 4.58 -12.10 7.68
N ASP A 187 5.49 -11.60 8.50
CA ASP A 187 5.20 -11.17 9.89
C ASP A 187 4.16 -10.03 9.97
N VAL A 188 3.95 -9.31 8.88
CA VAL A 188 2.98 -8.21 8.81
C VAL A 188 1.77 -8.52 7.92
N LEU A 189 1.66 -9.76 7.42
CA LEU A 189 0.60 -10.17 6.51
C LEU A 189 -0.68 -10.51 7.28
N TRP A 190 -1.80 -9.97 6.82
CA TRP A 190 -3.12 -10.22 7.36
C TRP A 190 -3.67 -11.60 6.94
N GLY A 191 -4.39 -12.27 7.84
CA GLY A 191 -5.06 -13.55 7.54
C GLY A 191 -4.21 -14.80 7.77
N LEU A 192 -3.01 -14.67 8.39
CA LEU A 192 -2.15 -15.81 8.73
C LEU A 192 -2.68 -16.63 9.92
N GLU A 193 -3.28 -15.96 10.92
CA GLU A 193 -3.57 -16.59 12.22
C GLU A 193 -4.94 -17.28 12.27
N ALA A 194 -5.89 -16.82 11.47
CA ALA A 194 -7.26 -17.32 11.49
C ALA A 194 -7.83 -17.45 10.08
N PRO A 195 -8.66 -18.47 9.85
CA PRO A 195 -9.37 -18.62 8.59
C PRO A 195 -10.22 -17.38 8.28
N GLN A 196 -10.20 -16.99 7.02
CA GLN A 196 -11.05 -15.95 6.47
C GLN A 196 -11.88 -16.55 5.35
N ARG A 197 -13.03 -15.95 5.07
CA ARG A 197 -13.89 -16.43 4.00
C ARG A 197 -13.51 -15.83 2.66
N TYR A 198 -13.34 -16.69 1.67
CA TYR A 198 -13.00 -16.32 0.30
C TYR A 198 -14.01 -16.94 -0.68
N ILE A 199 -14.20 -16.27 -1.81
CA ILE A 199 -14.82 -16.89 -2.99
C ILE A 199 -13.68 -17.48 -3.80
N VAL A 200 -13.65 -18.80 -3.90
CA VAL A 200 -12.68 -19.62 -4.66
C VAL A 200 -13.49 -20.47 -5.63
N ASN A 201 -13.19 -20.38 -6.94
CA ASN A 201 -13.91 -21.13 -7.97
C ASN A 201 -15.45 -21.00 -7.84
N GLU A 202 -15.92 -19.75 -7.65
CA GLU A 202 -17.36 -19.40 -7.50
C GLU A 202 -18.02 -19.95 -6.22
N ARG A 203 -17.27 -20.49 -5.27
CA ARG A 203 -17.79 -21.01 -3.99
C ARG A 203 -17.17 -20.27 -2.82
N GLU A 204 -17.98 -20.07 -1.78
CA GLU A 204 -17.45 -19.57 -0.52
C GLU A 204 -16.72 -20.68 0.22
N GLU A 205 -15.49 -20.39 0.65
CA GLU A 205 -14.64 -21.32 1.37
C GLU A 205 -13.82 -20.60 2.43
N ASP A 206 -13.71 -21.22 3.60
CA ASP A 206 -12.86 -20.72 4.67
C ASP A 206 -11.41 -21.18 4.39
N ALA A 207 -10.48 -20.22 4.39
CA ALA A 207 -9.10 -20.50 4.12
C ALA A 207 -8.18 -19.56 4.92
N THR A 208 -6.97 -20.03 5.20
CA THR A 208 -5.94 -19.25 5.90
C THR A 208 -4.85 -18.86 4.91
N VAL A 209 -4.36 -17.64 5.02
CA VAL A 209 -3.23 -17.19 4.22
C VAL A 209 -1.97 -17.96 4.64
N GLU A 210 -1.30 -18.59 3.69
CA GLU A 210 -0.05 -19.32 3.92
C GLU A 210 1.16 -18.47 3.56
N SER A 211 1.18 -17.91 2.36
CA SER A 211 2.29 -17.11 1.85
C SER A 211 1.89 -16.30 0.61
N VAL A 212 2.76 -15.38 0.22
CA VAL A 212 2.69 -14.70 -1.08
C VAL A 212 4.02 -14.89 -1.81
N ALA A 213 3.94 -15.43 -3.00
CA ALA A 213 5.11 -15.71 -3.84
C ALA A 213 5.72 -14.41 -4.43
N LYS A 214 6.96 -14.48 -4.95
CA LYS A 214 7.68 -13.34 -5.57
C LYS A 214 6.93 -12.71 -6.74
N ASN A 215 6.22 -13.53 -7.49
CA ASN A 215 5.38 -13.07 -8.61
C ASN A 215 4.04 -12.46 -8.13
N GLY A 216 3.79 -12.42 -6.82
CA GLY A 216 2.59 -11.84 -6.21
C GLY A 216 1.41 -12.78 -6.06
N ARG A 217 1.54 -14.08 -6.41
CA ARG A 217 0.47 -15.05 -6.18
C ARG A 217 0.29 -15.35 -4.70
N LEU A 218 -0.96 -15.30 -4.23
CA LEU A 218 -1.33 -15.65 -2.86
C LEU A 218 -1.52 -17.16 -2.76
N THR A 219 -0.88 -17.78 -1.78
CA THR A 219 -1.16 -19.19 -1.42
C THR A 219 -2.08 -19.23 -0.22
N LEU A 220 -3.21 -19.91 -0.36
CA LEU A 220 -4.14 -20.19 0.72
C LEU A 220 -4.05 -21.66 1.12
N ARG A 221 -4.25 -21.92 2.41
CA ARG A 221 -4.53 -23.23 2.98
C ARG A 221 -6.05 -23.34 3.11
N LEU A 222 -6.66 -24.15 2.28
CA LEU A 222 -8.10 -24.41 2.28
C LEU A 222 -8.52 -25.20 3.52
N ALA A 223 -9.82 -25.24 3.82
CA ALA A 223 -10.37 -26.03 4.92
C ALA A 223 -10.05 -27.55 4.79
N SER A 224 -9.85 -28.05 3.58
CA SER A 224 -9.39 -29.41 3.31
C SER A 224 -7.93 -29.68 3.74
N GLY A 225 -7.14 -28.65 4.03
CA GLY A 225 -5.69 -28.68 4.25
C GLY A 225 -4.88 -28.54 2.99
N GLU A 226 -5.49 -28.52 1.81
CA GLU A 226 -4.84 -28.33 0.52
C GLU A 226 -4.27 -26.91 0.40
N LEU A 227 -3.07 -26.78 -0.20
CA LEU A 227 -2.47 -25.51 -0.55
C LEU A 227 -2.76 -25.18 -2.01
N GLN A 228 -3.40 -24.03 -2.23
CA GLN A 228 -3.70 -23.55 -3.58
C GLN A 228 -3.20 -22.12 -3.76
N ALA A 229 -2.56 -21.84 -4.92
CA ALA A 229 -2.03 -20.53 -5.25
C ALA A 229 -2.92 -19.81 -6.26
N PHE A 230 -3.19 -18.52 -6.01
CA PHE A 230 -4.14 -17.71 -6.76
C PHE A 230 -3.50 -16.43 -7.27
N ASP A 231 -3.86 -16.05 -8.48
CA ASP A 231 -3.70 -14.70 -8.96
C ASP A 231 -4.83 -13.80 -8.41
N ILE A 232 -4.60 -12.51 -8.49
CA ILE A 232 -5.42 -11.54 -7.76
C ILE A 232 -6.88 -11.48 -8.24
N ASP A 233 -7.15 -11.85 -9.48
CA ASP A 233 -8.51 -11.83 -10.05
C ASP A 233 -9.21 -13.19 -9.91
N GLU A 234 -8.50 -14.20 -9.37
CA GLU A 234 -9.04 -15.57 -9.18
C GLU A 234 -9.74 -15.76 -7.84
N ILE A 235 -9.50 -14.86 -6.88
CA ILE A 235 -10.13 -14.96 -5.56
C ILE A 235 -10.68 -13.61 -5.08
N LYS A 236 -11.68 -13.67 -4.25
CA LYS A 236 -12.24 -12.49 -3.57
C LYS A 236 -12.46 -12.80 -2.09
N TRP A 237 -11.91 -11.96 -1.23
CA TRP A 237 -12.26 -12.02 0.19
C TRP A 237 -13.71 -11.60 0.40
N VAL A 238 -14.45 -12.39 1.19
CA VAL A 238 -15.82 -12.10 1.62
C VAL A 238 -15.73 -11.30 2.92
N ASP A 239 -16.15 -10.07 2.85
CA ASP A 239 -16.17 -9.19 4.01
C ASP A 239 -17.23 -9.70 5.02
N PRO A 240 -16.86 -10.01 6.28
CA PRO A 240 -17.84 -10.42 7.27
C PRO A 240 -18.85 -9.29 7.53
N ASN A 241 -20.13 -9.63 7.50
CA ASN A 241 -21.27 -8.73 7.75
C ASN A 241 -21.29 -8.22 9.19
#